data_e2dbe5defff5dcd52dbe382a8df2aaf7
#
_entry.id   e2dbe5defff5dcd52dbe382a8df2aaf7
#
_cell.length_a   1.000
_cell.length_b   1.000
_cell.length_c   1.000
_cell.angle_alpha   90.00
_cell.angle_beta   90.00
_cell.angle_gamma   90.00
#
_symmetry.space_group_name_H-M   'P 1'
#
loop_
_entity.id
_entity.type
_entity.pdbx_description
1 polymer ?
#
loop_
_entity_poly.entity_id
_entity_poly.type
_entity_poly.pdbx_seq_one_letter_code
_entity_poly.pdbx_strand_id
1 'polypeptide(L)'
;MIVTAIYGTEHVGSTVHLARMAIETLQPDEVHEFFLPRDFHHVCTGCNACFFAPVPCCAPAHAQIAPILDAIDRADVLILASPVYVYHVTGAMKSFLDHFGCRWMLHRPSPSMFTKRALLLTTAAGGGMRRTLQDLQDSMNFWGVGRVVRLGRAVHALTWDTVSPAMRSRLERDIQKACRRLRVDRPVKPRLYVRLMFGFFRRLLPRMNTATDLQYWEAQGWFSGHKPW
;
A
#
# COMPACT_ATOMS: atom_id res chain seq x y z
N MET A 1 -16.80 4.32 -5.86
CA MET A 1 -15.58 3.92 -5.10
C MET A 1 -14.62 3.21 -6.04
N ILE A 2 -13.38 3.67 -6.09
CA ILE A 2 -12.31 3.09 -6.90
C ILE A 2 -11.42 2.24 -6.01
N VAL A 3 -11.14 1.00 -6.42
CA VAL A 3 -10.23 0.08 -5.72
C VAL A 3 -9.01 -0.19 -6.59
N THR A 4 -7.81 -0.05 -6.02
CA THR A 4 -6.56 -0.51 -6.65
C THR A 4 -5.97 -1.65 -5.83
N ALA A 5 -5.82 -2.81 -6.45
CA ALA A 5 -5.25 -4.01 -5.86
C ALA A 5 -3.87 -4.32 -6.45
N ILE A 6 -2.89 -4.52 -5.58
CA ILE A 6 -1.52 -4.86 -5.94
C ILE A 6 -1.18 -6.21 -5.32
N TYR A 7 -0.92 -7.17 -6.18
CA TYR A 7 -0.61 -8.55 -5.81
C TYR A 7 0.90 -8.78 -5.87
N GLY A 8 1.49 -9.19 -4.76
CA GLY A 8 2.91 -9.54 -4.68
C GLY A 8 3.25 -10.89 -5.33
N THR A 9 2.39 -11.39 -6.21
CA THR A 9 2.58 -12.66 -6.91
C THR A 9 1.70 -12.71 -8.14
N GLU A 10 2.17 -13.39 -9.19
CA GLU A 10 1.36 -13.74 -10.36
C GLU A 10 0.53 -15.00 -10.13
N HIS A 11 0.93 -15.82 -9.16
CA HIS A 11 0.23 -17.06 -8.84
C HIS A 11 -1.14 -16.78 -8.23
N VAL A 12 -2.19 -17.29 -8.88
CA VAL A 12 -3.58 -17.16 -8.42
C VAL A 12 -3.86 -18.18 -7.32
N GLY A 13 -3.25 -17.97 -6.15
CA GLY A 13 -3.44 -18.77 -4.95
C GLY A 13 -4.33 -18.09 -3.91
N SER A 14 -4.31 -18.61 -2.68
CA SER A 14 -5.19 -18.15 -1.60
C SER A 14 -5.14 -16.64 -1.32
N THR A 15 -3.98 -16.00 -1.49
CA THR A 15 -3.83 -14.55 -1.26
C THR A 15 -4.62 -13.75 -2.30
N VAL A 16 -4.56 -14.15 -3.58
CA VAL A 16 -5.30 -13.49 -4.66
C VAL A 16 -6.80 -13.72 -4.51
N HIS A 17 -7.22 -14.95 -4.20
CA HIS A 17 -8.63 -15.24 -3.95
C HIS A 17 -9.18 -14.40 -2.79
N LEU A 18 -8.42 -14.27 -1.71
CA LEU A 18 -8.84 -13.47 -0.56
C LEU A 18 -8.98 -11.98 -0.91
N ALA A 19 -8.10 -11.44 -1.74
CA ALA A 19 -8.20 -10.06 -2.20
C ALA A 19 -9.39 -9.86 -3.14
N ARG A 20 -9.67 -10.80 -4.04
CA ARG A 20 -10.85 -10.76 -4.91
C ARG A 20 -12.16 -10.85 -4.11
N MET A 21 -12.23 -11.70 -3.11
CA MET A 21 -13.37 -11.72 -2.17
C MET A 21 -13.58 -10.36 -1.48
N ALA A 22 -12.49 -9.63 -1.16
CA ALA A 22 -12.60 -8.29 -0.61
C ALA A 22 -13.14 -7.29 -1.65
N ILE A 23 -12.68 -7.35 -2.90
CA ILE A 23 -13.19 -6.52 -4.00
C ILE A 23 -14.68 -6.78 -4.22
N GLU A 24 -15.09 -8.05 -4.32
CA GLU A 24 -16.49 -8.44 -4.44
C GLU A 24 -17.36 -7.93 -3.27
N THR A 25 -16.83 -8.03 -2.04
CA THR A 25 -17.54 -7.53 -0.84
C THR A 25 -17.68 -6.01 -0.80
N LEU A 26 -16.68 -5.29 -1.34
CA LEU A 26 -16.67 -3.82 -1.40
C LEU A 26 -17.57 -3.26 -2.50
N GLN A 27 -17.83 -4.03 -3.56
CA GLN A 27 -18.65 -3.65 -4.72
C GLN A 27 -18.21 -2.29 -5.31
N PRO A 28 -16.94 -2.13 -5.73
CA PRO A 28 -16.47 -0.87 -6.30
C PRO A 28 -17.05 -0.62 -7.69
N ASP A 29 -17.10 0.67 -8.10
CA ASP A 29 -17.50 1.07 -9.44
C ASP A 29 -16.37 0.85 -10.47
N GLU A 30 -15.12 0.92 -10.00
CA GLU A 30 -13.90 0.77 -10.83
C GLU A 30 -12.84 -0.02 -10.05
N VAL A 31 -12.16 -0.96 -10.73
CA VAL A 31 -11.10 -1.80 -10.16
C VAL A 31 -9.87 -1.79 -11.05
N HIS A 32 -8.71 -1.54 -10.45
CA HIS A 32 -7.41 -1.73 -11.06
C HIS A 32 -6.66 -2.85 -10.35
N GLU A 33 -6.22 -3.86 -11.10
CA GLU A 33 -5.45 -5.00 -10.57
C GLU A 33 -4.06 -5.06 -11.21
N PHE A 34 -3.03 -5.11 -10.38
CA PHE A 34 -1.63 -5.24 -10.80
C PHE A 34 -0.98 -6.45 -10.15
N PHE A 35 -0.36 -7.30 -10.96
CA PHE A 35 0.30 -8.53 -10.52
C PHE A 35 1.82 -8.41 -10.66
N LEU A 36 2.52 -8.50 -9.56
CA LEU A 36 3.98 -8.43 -9.53
C LEU A 36 4.60 -9.84 -9.60
N PRO A 37 5.67 -10.03 -10.40
CA PRO A 37 6.46 -9.04 -11.14
C PRO A 37 5.96 -8.71 -12.55
N ARG A 38 4.88 -9.32 -13.05
CA ARG A 38 4.40 -9.14 -14.42
C ARG A 38 4.25 -7.66 -14.82
N ASP A 39 3.52 -6.91 -14.01
CA ASP A 39 3.18 -5.51 -14.31
C ASP A 39 4.25 -4.53 -13.84
N PHE A 40 5.14 -4.98 -12.95
CA PHE A 40 6.30 -4.23 -12.50
C PHE A 40 7.41 -5.18 -12.01
N HIS A 41 8.58 -5.15 -12.63
CA HIS A 41 9.70 -6.07 -12.34
C HIS A 41 11.05 -5.39 -12.11
N HIS A 42 11.11 -4.06 -12.10
CA HIS A 42 12.35 -3.34 -11.82
C HIS A 42 12.78 -3.47 -10.35
N VAL A 43 14.08 -3.63 -10.14
CA VAL A 43 14.70 -3.62 -8.81
C VAL A 43 15.33 -2.26 -8.58
N CYS A 44 15.09 -1.67 -7.41
CA CYS A 44 15.71 -0.42 -7.02
C CYS A 44 17.23 -0.61 -6.83
N THR A 45 18.03 0.14 -7.57
CA THR A 45 19.51 0.09 -7.49
C THR A 45 20.09 1.08 -6.49
N GLY A 46 19.26 1.85 -5.79
CA GLY A 46 19.72 2.85 -4.82
C GLY A 46 20.44 4.06 -5.45
N CYS A 47 20.16 4.37 -6.71
CA CYS A 47 20.81 5.51 -7.41
C CYS A 47 20.43 6.89 -6.86
N ASN A 48 19.45 6.98 -5.97
CA ASN A 48 18.93 8.20 -5.30
C ASN A 48 18.38 9.28 -6.23
N ALA A 49 18.38 9.09 -7.55
CA ALA A 49 17.91 10.09 -8.51
C ALA A 49 16.48 10.60 -8.23
N CYS A 50 15.60 9.72 -7.74
CA CYS A 50 14.22 10.06 -7.39
C CYS A 50 14.09 11.06 -6.23
N PHE A 51 15.12 11.25 -5.40
CA PHE A 51 15.11 12.25 -4.32
C PHE A 51 15.44 13.66 -4.82
N PHE A 52 16.21 13.76 -5.91
CA PHE A 52 16.70 15.04 -6.44
C PHE A 52 15.93 15.51 -7.68
N ALA A 53 15.30 14.60 -8.39
CA ALA A 53 14.51 14.93 -9.57
C ALA A 53 13.06 15.31 -9.20
N PRO A 54 12.43 16.23 -9.94
CA PRO A 54 11.00 16.55 -9.75
C PRO A 54 10.07 15.40 -10.17
N VAL A 55 10.59 14.37 -10.81
CA VAL A 55 9.83 13.18 -11.25
C VAL A 55 9.57 12.21 -10.10
N PRO A 56 8.39 11.62 -10.03
CA PRO A 56 7.96 10.81 -8.88
C PRO A 56 8.63 9.43 -8.80
N CYS A 57 9.52 9.05 -9.72
CA CYS A 57 10.04 7.70 -9.81
C CYS A 57 11.32 7.59 -10.66
N CYS A 58 12.01 6.49 -10.47
CA CYS A 58 13.17 6.03 -11.24
C CYS A 58 12.90 6.03 -12.75
N ALA A 59 13.71 6.75 -13.54
CA ALA A 59 13.49 6.86 -14.98
C ALA A 59 13.43 5.50 -15.73
N PRO A 60 14.29 4.50 -15.45
CA PRO A 60 14.18 3.20 -16.12
C PRO A 60 12.88 2.44 -15.81
N ALA A 61 12.31 2.66 -14.63
CA ALA A 61 11.08 2.00 -14.20
C ALA A 61 9.80 2.81 -14.54
N HIS A 62 9.96 4.04 -15.04
CA HIS A 62 8.85 5.00 -15.14
C HIS A 62 7.69 4.47 -15.98
N ALA A 63 7.95 3.90 -17.13
CA ALA A 63 6.91 3.40 -18.04
C ALA A 63 6.01 2.33 -17.38
N GLN A 64 6.57 1.48 -16.52
CA GLN A 64 5.80 0.44 -15.82
C GLN A 64 5.14 0.95 -14.55
N ILE A 65 5.81 1.81 -13.79
CA ILE A 65 5.27 2.24 -12.49
C ILE A 65 4.27 3.39 -12.61
N ALA A 66 4.35 4.23 -13.64
CA ALA A 66 3.47 5.39 -13.80
C ALA A 66 1.98 5.04 -13.83
N PRO A 67 1.51 4.03 -14.58
CA PRO A 67 0.11 3.60 -14.53
C PRO A 67 -0.32 3.11 -13.14
N ILE A 68 0.60 2.44 -12.43
CA ILE A 68 0.32 1.95 -11.08
C ILE A 68 0.22 3.11 -10.08
N LEU A 69 1.09 4.12 -10.21
CA LEU A 69 1.05 5.32 -9.38
C LEU A 69 -0.24 6.11 -9.59
N ASP A 70 -0.66 6.28 -10.86
CA ASP A 70 -1.92 6.95 -11.18
C ASP A 70 -3.12 6.20 -10.56
N ALA A 71 -3.19 4.89 -10.74
CA ALA A 71 -4.23 4.06 -10.14
C ALA A 71 -4.21 4.13 -8.60
N ILE A 72 -3.02 4.15 -7.98
CA ILE A 72 -2.88 4.34 -6.53
C ILE A 72 -3.40 5.73 -6.12
N ASP A 73 -3.06 6.78 -6.85
CA ASP A 73 -3.44 8.15 -6.49
C ASP A 73 -4.95 8.41 -6.68
N ARG A 74 -5.61 7.73 -7.62
CA ARG A 74 -7.06 7.82 -7.86
C ARG A 74 -7.89 6.94 -6.91
N ALA A 75 -7.32 5.87 -6.37
CA ALA A 75 -8.06 4.91 -5.55
C ALA A 75 -8.63 5.52 -4.25
N ASP A 76 -9.83 5.11 -3.86
CA ASP A 76 -10.39 5.31 -2.52
C ASP A 76 -9.86 4.27 -1.54
N VAL A 77 -9.67 3.04 -2.02
CA VAL A 77 -9.18 1.89 -1.25
C VAL A 77 -8.03 1.22 -1.98
N LEU A 78 -6.93 1.03 -1.27
CA LEU A 78 -5.79 0.22 -1.72
C LEU A 78 -5.87 -1.17 -1.12
N ILE A 79 -5.64 -2.20 -1.91
CA ILE A 79 -5.46 -3.58 -1.44
C ILE A 79 -4.03 -4.01 -1.77
N LEU A 80 -3.19 -4.22 -0.77
CA LEU A 80 -1.87 -4.80 -0.95
C LEU A 80 -1.91 -6.24 -0.45
N ALA A 81 -1.77 -7.18 -1.37
CA ALA A 81 -1.90 -8.60 -1.11
C ALA A 81 -0.59 -9.33 -1.44
N SER A 82 0.13 -9.80 -0.43
CA SER A 82 1.36 -10.56 -0.60
C SER A 82 1.28 -11.89 0.16
N PRO A 83 1.53 -13.04 -0.49
CA PRO A 83 1.75 -14.27 0.25
C PRO A 83 3.01 -14.15 1.13
N VAL A 84 3.09 -15.00 2.15
CA VAL A 84 4.31 -15.10 2.96
C VAL A 84 5.35 -15.89 2.18
N TYR A 85 6.45 -15.23 1.82
CA TYR A 85 7.64 -15.88 1.28
C TYR A 85 8.79 -15.68 2.26
N VAL A 86 9.33 -16.79 2.79
CA VAL A 86 10.44 -16.77 3.75
C VAL A 86 10.19 -15.77 4.91
N TYR A 87 8.98 -15.84 5.51
CA TYR A 87 8.50 -15.00 6.62
C TYR A 87 8.26 -13.51 6.32
N HIS A 88 8.46 -13.04 5.09
CA HIS A 88 8.29 -11.64 4.67
C HIS A 88 7.37 -11.51 3.46
N VAL A 89 7.20 -10.30 2.94
CA VAL A 89 6.59 -10.08 1.63
C VAL A 89 7.42 -10.75 0.54
N THR A 90 6.81 -11.01 -0.61
CA THR A 90 7.56 -11.52 -1.77
C THR A 90 8.64 -10.55 -2.21
N GLY A 91 9.70 -11.04 -2.84
CA GLY A 91 10.73 -10.19 -3.43
C GLY A 91 10.16 -9.17 -4.43
N ALA A 92 9.16 -9.58 -5.23
CA ALA A 92 8.49 -8.69 -6.16
C ALA A 92 7.74 -7.54 -5.46
N MET A 93 7.00 -7.84 -4.37
CA MET A 93 6.36 -6.80 -3.56
C MET A 93 7.39 -5.88 -2.91
N LYS A 94 8.47 -6.43 -2.34
CA LYS A 94 9.51 -5.60 -1.73
C LYS A 94 10.18 -4.70 -2.75
N SER A 95 10.54 -5.25 -3.92
CA SER A 95 11.11 -4.48 -5.03
C SER A 95 10.20 -3.31 -5.46
N PHE A 96 8.91 -3.58 -5.59
CA PHE A 96 7.91 -2.54 -5.87
C PHE A 96 7.88 -1.46 -4.77
N LEU A 97 7.81 -1.83 -3.50
CA LEU A 97 7.76 -0.90 -2.39
C LEU A 97 9.03 -0.02 -2.28
N ASP A 98 10.20 -0.53 -2.69
CA ASP A 98 11.47 0.21 -2.67
C ASP A 98 11.47 1.42 -3.61
N HIS A 99 10.64 1.41 -4.67
CA HIS A 99 10.51 2.56 -5.58
C HIS A 99 9.69 3.72 -5.01
N PHE A 100 9.12 3.57 -3.82
CA PHE A 100 8.29 4.60 -3.19
C PHE A 100 9.05 5.48 -2.18
N GLY A 101 10.37 5.35 -2.05
CA GLY A 101 11.14 6.14 -1.09
C GLY A 101 10.90 7.65 -1.22
N CYS A 102 10.86 8.18 -2.44
CA CYS A 102 10.57 9.59 -2.69
C CYS A 102 9.14 10.02 -2.35
N ARG A 103 8.22 9.07 -2.17
CA ARG A 103 6.82 9.32 -1.76
C ARG A 103 6.57 9.12 -0.26
N TRP A 104 7.61 8.92 0.51
CA TRP A 104 7.49 8.90 1.97
C TRP A 104 7.22 10.30 2.53
N MET A 105 6.57 10.37 3.69
CA MET A 105 6.25 11.64 4.37
C MET A 105 7.47 12.54 4.60
N LEU A 106 8.67 11.95 4.70
CA LEU A 106 9.92 12.69 4.79
C LEU A 106 10.26 13.46 3.49
N HIS A 107 9.71 13.04 2.37
CA HIS A 107 9.98 13.57 1.04
C HIS A 107 8.71 14.20 0.43
N ARG A 108 8.13 13.57 -0.57
CA ARG A 108 7.00 14.10 -1.35
C ARG A 108 5.79 13.14 -1.33
N PRO A 109 5.14 12.94 -0.18
CA PRO A 109 3.96 12.09 -0.11
C PRO A 109 2.81 12.69 -0.93
N SER A 110 2.07 11.85 -1.63
CA SER A 110 0.86 12.31 -2.32
C SER A 110 -0.19 12.74 -1.30
N PRO A 111 -0.79 13.94 -1.43
CA PRO A 111 -1.83 14.41 -0.52
C PRO A 111 -3.01 13.45 -0.40
N SER A 112 -3.38 12.76 -1.50
CA SER A 112 -4.49 11.82 -1.52
C SER A 112 -4.32 10.65 -0.55
N MET A 113 -3.08 10.28 -0.18
CA MET A 113 -2.81 9.16 0.72
C MET A 113 -3.41 9.36 2.10
N PHE A 114 -3.42 10.59 2.60
CA PHE A 114 -3.85 10.87 3.98
C PHE A 114 -5.34 10.62 4.22
N THR A 115 -6.15 10.58 3.19
CA THR A 115 -7.57 10.27 3.25
C THR A 115 -7.93 8.87 2.73
N LYS A 116 -6.95 8.14 2.17
CA LYS A 116 -7.14 6.78 1.66
C LYS A 116 -7.29 5.73 2.76
N ARG A 117 -7.85 4.62 2.35
CA ARG A 117 -7.95 3.39 3.14
C ARG A 117 -7.08 2.31 2.50
N ALA A 118 -6.49 1.46 3.30
CA ALA A 118 -5.75 0.31 2.80
C ALA A 118 -6.16 -0.98 3.51
N LEU A 119 -6.27 -2.06 2.75
CA LEU A 119 -6.39 -3.43 3.22
C LEU A 119 -5.08 -4.16 2.92
N LEU A 120 -4.41 -4.60 3.97
CA LEU A 120 -3.20 -5.40 3.86
C LEU A 120 -3.56 -6.87 4.07
N LEU A 121 -3.34 -7.66 3.02
CA LEU A 121 -3.70 -9.08 3.00
C LEU A 121 -2.46 -9.95 2.90
N THR A 122 -2.44 -11.00 3.68
CA THR A 122 -1.44 -12.06 3.55
C THR A 122 -2.00 -13.42 3.92
N THR A 123 -1.58 -14.43 3.18
CA THR A 123 -1.84 -15.83 3.53
C THR A 123 -0.54 -16.62 3.55
N ALA A 124 -0.55 -17.69 4.31
CA ALA A 124 0.54 -18.67 4.39
C ALA A 124 -0.05 -20.06 4.57
N ALA A 125 0.71 -21.09 4.24
CA ALA A 125 0.35 -22.46 4.64
C ALA A 125 0.40 -22.63 6.16
N GLY A 126 1.39 -22.04 6.84
CA GLY A 126 1.59 -22.14 8.29
C GLY A 126 1.75 -20.78 8.99
N GLY A 127 2.90 -20.15 8.91
CA GLY A 127 3.27 -18.98 9.70
C GLY A 127 3.82 -17.80 8.89
N GLY A 128 4.32 -16.75 9.60
CA GLY A 128 5.00 -15.60 8.99
C GLY A 128 4.14 -14.37 8.73
N MET A 129 2.81 -14.46 8.82
CA MET A 129 1.88 -13.36 8.47
C MET A 129 2.17 -12.06 9.23
N ARG A 130 2.63 -12.14 10.48
CA ARG A 130 2.87 -10.95 11.29
C ARG A 130 3.94 -10.04 10.68
N ARG A 131 5.06 -10.60 10.23
CA ARG A 131 6.18 -9.86 9.62
C ARG A 131 5.79 -9.33 8.24
N THR A 132 5.20 -10.18 7.40
CA THR A 132 4.69 -9.78 6.09
C THR A 132 3.71 -8.59 6.18
N LEU A 133 2.77 -8.65 7.14
CA LEU A 133 1.86 -7.52 7.39
C LEU A 133 2.58 -6.30 7.95
N GLN A 134 3.68 -6.47 8.66
CA GLN A 134 4.47 -5.36 9.18
C GLN A 134 5.23 -4.65 8.04
N ASP A 135 5.84 -5.39 7.11
CA ASP A 135 6.52 -4.83 5.93
C ASP A 135 5.55 -3.92 5.13
N LEU A 136 4.34 -4.42 4.86
CA LEU A 136 3.30 -3.64 4.18
C LEU A 136 2.84 -2.44 5.02
N GLN A 137 2.66 -2.63 6.33
CA GLN A 137 2.20 -1.59 7.24
C GLN A 137 3.17 -0.41 7.34
N ASP A 138 4.47 -0.69 7.34
CA ASP A 138 5.51 0.34 7.42
C ASP A 138 5.45 1.23 6.17
N SER A 139 5.31 0.65 4.99
CA SER A 139 5.11 1.41 3.76
C SER A 139 3.86 2.29 3.83
N MET A 140 2.72 1.75 4.26
CA MET A 140 1.48 2.53 4.41
C MET A 140 1.63 3.67 5.43
N ASN A 141 2.39 3.44 6.49
CA ASN A 141 2.68 4.48 7.49
C ASN A 141 3.46 5.64 6.87
N PHE A 142 4.52 5.32 6.12
CA PHE A 142 5.38 6.34 5.51
C PHE A 142 4.75 7.01 4.28
N TRP A 143 3.85 6.33 3.56
CA TRP A 143 3.04 6.97 2.52
C TRP A 143 1.97 7.90 3.09
N GLY A 144 1.69 7.82 4.39
CA GLY A 144 0.69 8.66 5.05
C GLY A 144 -0.73 8.13 4.98
N VAL A 145 -0.93 6.84 4.63
CA VAL A 145 -2.27 6.27 4.45
C VAL A 145 -3.12 6.43 5.70
N GLY A 146 -4.27 7.08 5.54
CA GLY A 146 -5.13 7.52 6.63
C GLY A 146 -5.69 6.39 7.48
N ARG A 147 -6.15 5.31 6.86
CA ARG A 147 -6.68 4.13 7.54
C ARG A 147 -6.10 2.84 6.98
N VAL A 148 -5.64 1.96 7.86
CA VAL A 148 -5.12 0.65 7.47
C VAL A 148 -5.84 -0.45 8.22
N VAL A 149 -6.31 -1.46 7.50
CA VAL A 149 -6.88 -2.70 8.02
C VAL A 149 -5.95 -3.84 7.64
N ARG A 150 -5.67 -4.74 8.56
CA ARG A 150 -4.74 -5.86 8.37
C ARG A 150 -5.50 -7.17 8.49
N LEU A 151 -5.27 -8.09 7.56
CA LEU A 151 -5.81 -9.44 7.61
C LEU A 151 -4.74 -10.44 7.15
N GLY A 152 -4.33 -11.31 8.07
CA GLY A 152 -3.42 -12.42 7.80
C GLY A 152 -4.02 -13.72 8.28
N ARG A 153 -3.93 -14.78 7.45
CA ARG A 153 -4.44 -16.11 7.80
C ARG A 153 -3.51 -17.23 7.33
N ALA A 154 -3.29 -18.18 8.22
CA ALA A 154 -2.79 -19.48 7.83
C ALA A 154 -3.97 -20.28 7.25
N VAL A 155 -3.82 -20.72 6.00
CA VAL A 155 -4.89 -21.43 5.27
C VAL A 155 -4.71 -22.96 5.34
N HIS A 156 -3.55 -23.42 5.82
CA HIS A 156 -3.19 -24.83 5.96
C HIS A 156 -3.38 -25.63 4.66
N ALA A 157 -3.15 -24.99 3.51
CA ALA A 157 -3.28 -25.57 2.18
C ALA A 157 -2.23 -24.95 1.25
N LEU A 158 -1.77 -25.72 0.26
CA LEU A 158 -0.84 -25.25 -0.75
C LEU A 158 -1.55 -24.61 -1.95
N THR A 159 -2.75 -25.09 -2.26
CA THR A 159 -3.58 -24.55 -3.34
C THR A 159 -4.94 -24.11 -2.80
N TRP A 160 -5.59 -23.20 -3.50
CA TRP A 160 -6.92 -22.70 -3.10
C TRP A 160 -7.95 -23.85 -3.04
N ASP A 161 -7.90 -24.80 -3.97
CA ASP A 161 -8.88 -25.87 -4.06
C ASP A 161 -8.83 -26.83 -2.87
N THR A 162 -7.66 -26.93 -2.24
CA THR A 162 -7.45 -27.79 -1.05
C THR A 162 -7.76 -27.06 0.27
N VAL A 163 -8.12 -25.77 0.24
CA VAL A 163 -8.59 -25.04 1.43
C VAL A 163 -9.94 -25.61 1.88
N SER A 164 -10.01 -26.03 3.14
CA SER A 164 -11.23 -26.66 3.68
C SER A 164 -12.45 -25.72 3.64
N PRO A 165 -13.68 -26.25 3.50
CA PRO A 165 -14.91 -25.44 3.51
C PRO A 165 -15.04 -24.58 4.78
N ALA A 166 -14.68 -25.14 5.94
CA ALA A 166 -14.71 -24.42 7.21
C ALA A 166 -13.74 -23.22 7.21
N MET A 167 -12.54 -23.39 6.62
CA MET A 167 -11.59 -22.29 6.48
C MET A 167 -12.10 -21.25 5.49
N ARG A 168 -12.67 -21.63 4.35
CA ARG A 168 -13.27 -20.70 3.39
C ARG A 168 -14.35 -19.84 4.04
N SER A 169 -15.29 -20.44 4.76
CA SER A 169 -16.33 -19.70 5.49
C SER A 169 -15.77 -18.78 6.58
N ARG A 170 -14.63 -19.13 7.19
CA ARG A 170 -13.92 -18.25 8.12
C ARG A 170 -13.32 -17.05 7.40
N LEU A 171 -12.67 -17.27 6.25
CA LEU A 171 -12.07 -16.21 5.44
C LEU A 171 -13.14 -15.23 4.97
N GLU A 172 -14.30 -15.70 4.52
CA GLU A 172 -15.44 -14.87 4.14
C GLU A 172 -15.88 -13.94 5.28
N ARG A 173 -16.08 -14.48 6.48
CA ARG A 173 -16.44 -13.67 7.66
C ARG A 173 -15.37 -12.63 8.01
N ASP A 174 -14.09 -13.01 7.91
CA ASP A 174 -12.97 -12.11 8.21
C ASP A 174 -12.88 -10.98 7.17
N ILE A 175 -13.09 -11.27 5.88
CA ILE A 175 -13.15 -10.28 4.81
C ILE A 175 -14.32 -9.34 5.01
N GLN A 176 -15.52 -9.85 5.27
CA GLN A 176 -16.69 -9.00 5.54
C GLN A 176 -16.45 -8.04 6.70
N LYS A 177 -15.80 -8.53 7.78
CA LYS A 177 -15.43 -7.70 8.94
C LYS A 177 -14.38 -6.65 8.58
N ALA A 178 -13.40 -7.01 7.75
CA ALA A 178 -12.38 -6.07 7.28
C ALA A 178 -12.98 -5.00 6.37
N CYS A 179 -13.81 -5.39 5.40
CA CYS A 179 -14.46 -4.48 4.45
C CYS A 179 -15.41 -3.49 5.14
N ARG A 180 -16.15 -3.92 6.18
CA ARG A 180 -16.95 -2.98 6.99
C ARG A 180 -16.13 -1.84 7.60
N ARG A 181 -14.83 -2.06 7.87
CA ARG A 181 -13.92 -1.04 8.40
C ARG A 181 -13.33 -0.13 7.32
N LEU A 182 -13.51 -0.49 6.05
CA LEU A 182 -13.00 0.25 4.87
C LEU A 182 -14.08 1.09 4.18
N ARG A 183 -15.32 1.09 4.69
CA ARG A 183 -16.43 1.83 4.07
C ARG A 183 -16.07 3.30 3.86
N VAL A 184 -16.44 3.82 2.68
CA VAL A 184 -16.10 5.20 2.24
C VAL A 184 -17.16 6.24 2.60
N ASP A 185 -18.23 5.84 3.27
CA ASP A 185 -19.34 6.70 3.72
C ASP A 185 -18.93 7.73 4.80
N ARG A 186 -17.73 7.64 5.31
CA ARG A 186 -17.21 8.56 6.35
C ARG A 186 -15.84 9.10 5.99
N PRO A 187 -15.56 10.38 6.23
CA PRO A 187 -14.23 10.94 6.04
C PRO A 187 -13.20 10.21 6.92
N VAL A 188 -12.03 9.97 6.37
CA VAL A 188 -10.91 9.38 7.10
C VAL A 188 -10.09 10.51 7.72
N LYS A 189 -9.90 10.44 9.04
CA LYS A 189 -8.85 11.19 9.71
C LYS A 189 -7.65 10.25 9.87
N PRO A 190 -6.44 10.67 9.46
CA PRO A 190 -5.24 9.86 9.62
C PRO A 190 -5.04 9.44 11.07
N ARG A 191 -4.51 8.24 11.26
CA ARG A 191 -4.18 7.70 12.59
C ARG A 191 -3.23 8.63 13.32
N LEU A 192 -3.26 8.59 14.64
CA LEU A 192 -2.42 9.46 15.48
C LEU A 192 -0.93 9.37 15.10
N TYR A 193 -0.43 8.15 14.84
CA TYR A 193 0.94 7.93 14.38
C TYR A 193 1.27 8.75 13.11
N VAL A 194 0.44 8.67 12.07
CA VAL A 194 0.62 9.40 10.80
C VAL A 194 0.61 10.91 11.05
N ARG A 195 -0.30 11.39 11.90
CA ARG A 195 -0.41 12.82 12.26
C ARG A 195 0.81 13.33 13.03
N LEU A 196 1.33 12.53 13.97
CA LEU A 196 2.53 12.86 14.74
C LEU A 196 3.76 12.86 13.83
N MET A 197 3.93 11.86 12.97
CA MET A 197 5.03 11.77 12.00
C MET A 197 4.99 12.92 11.00
N PHE A 198 3.81 13.28 10.47
CA PHE A 198 3.67 14.45 9.61
C PHE A 198 4.08 15.74 10.33
N GLY A 199 3.62 15.94 11.58
CA GLY A 199 4.00 17.09 12.40
C GLY A 199 5.50 17.13 12.73
N PHE A 200 6.11 15.97 12.93
CA PHE A 200 7.55 15.84 13.15
C PHE A 200 8.35 16.21 11.88
N PHE A 201 8.01 15.63 10.73
CA PHE A 201 8.69 15.94 9.46
C PHE A 201 8.46 17.38 9.02
N ARG A 202 7.29 17.97 9.27
CA ARG A 202 7.04 19.38 9.01
C ARG A 202 8.05 20.30 9.75
N ARG A 203 8.50 19.92 10.94
CA ARG A 203 9.52 20.68 11.70
C ARG A 203 10.95 20.32 11.32
N LEU A 204 11.18 19.09 10.90
CA LEU A 204 12.50 18.56 10.58
C LEU A 204 12.97 18.99 9.20
N LEU A 205 12.11 18.91 8.18
CA LEU A 205 12.44 19.16 6.77
C LEU A 205 13.16 20.48 6.52
N PRO A 206 12.77 21.63 7.10
CA PRO A 206 13.48 22.91 6.90
C PRO A 206 14.97 22.85 7.33
N ARG A 207 15.34 21.87 8.13
CA ARG A 207 16.73 21.66 8.61
C ARG A 207 17.52 20.64 7.78
N MET A 208 16.86 19.87 6.91
CA MET A 208 17.51 18.79 6.15
C MET A 208 18.09 19.22 4.81
N ASN A 209 17.87 20.45 4.39
CA ASN A 209 18.45 21.06 3.18
C ASN A 209 18.18 20.28 1.87
N THR A 210 17.01 19.69 1.71
CA THR A 210 16.57 19.02 0.47
C THR A 210 15.69 19.99 -0.33
N ALA A 211 16.29 20.74 -1.26
CA ALA A 211 15.60 21.82 -2.00
C ALA A 211 14.30 21.33 -2.68
N THR A 212 14.32 20.17 -3.33
CA THR A 212 13.17 19.61 -4.04
C THR A 212 12.01 19.27 -3.09
N ASP A 213 12.31 18.70 -1.92
CA ASP A 213 11.28 18.34 -0.92
C ASP A 213 10.72 19.58 -0.25
N LEU A 214 11.57 20.58 0.05
CA LEU A 214 11.13 21.86 0.61
C LEU A 214 10.17 22.59 -0.32
N GLN A 215 10.52 22.71 -1.61
CA GLN A 215 9.65 23.32 -2.62
C GLN A 215 8.30 22.59 -2.73
N TYR A 216 8.33 21.25 -2.70
CA TYR A 216 7.10 20.47 -2.73
C TYR A 216 6.21 20.75 -1.52
N TRP A 217 6.74 20.73 -0.30
CA TRP A 217 5.99 20.97 0.92
C TRP A 217 5.45 22.42 1.00
N GLU A 218 6.22 23.37 0.51
CA GLU A 218 5.83 24.77 0.40
C GLU A 218 4.66 24.95 -0.57
N ALA A 219 4.76 24.36 -1.77
CA ALA A 219 3.70 24.37 -2.78
C ALA A 219 2.39 23.73 -2.27
N GLN A 220 2.46 22.74 -1.35
CA GLN A 220 1.30 22.18 -0.69
C GLN A 220 0.77 23.04 0.48
N GLY A 221 1.43 24.12 0.83
CA GLY A 221 1.09 24.97 1.98
C GLY A 221 1.27 24.27 3.35
N TRP A 222 2.02 23.16 3.38
CA TRP A 222 2.14 22.36 4.60
C TRP A 222 3.00 23.05 5.66
N PHE A 223 3.96 23.87 5.29
CA PHE A 223 4.71 24.69 6.24
C PHE A 223 3.85 25.82 6.82
N SER A 224 2.89 26.36 6.08
CA SER A 224 1.99 27.43 6.51
C SER A 224 0.80 26.95 7.38
N GLY A 225 0.73 25.65 7.69
CA GLY A 225 -0.32 25.11 8.56
C GLY A 225 -1.39 24.30 7.86
N HIS A 226 -1.45 24.34 6.52
CA HIS A 226 -2.34 23.45 5.79
C HIS A 226 -2.05 21.98 6.10
N LYS A 227 -3.08 21.15 6.10
CA LYS A 227 -2.99 19.69 6.34
C LYS A 227 -3.65 18.95 5.20
N PRO A 228 -3.09 17.82 4.76
CA PRO A 228 -3.65 17.04 3.65
C PRO A 228 -4.91 16.21 4.03
N TRP A 229 -5.52 16.45 5.22
CA TRP A 229 -6.76 15.79 5.68
C TRP A 229 -7.75 16.74 6.28
#